data_f0f6d45325b2ca5ec90f7ac5f9799dd4
#
_entry.id   f0f6d45325b2ca5ec90f7ac5f9799dd4
#
_cell.length_a   1.000
_cell.length_b   1.000
_cell.length_c   1.000
_cell.angle_alpha   90.00
_cell.angle_beta   90.00
_cell.angle_gamma   90.00
#
_symmetry.space_group_name_H-M   'P 1'
#
loop_
_entity.id
_entity.type
_entity.pdbx_description
1 polymer ?
#
loop_
_entity_poly.entity_id
_entity_poly.type
_entity_poly.pdbx_seq_one_letter_code
_entity_poly.pdbx_strand_id
1 'polypeptide(L)'
;MPIAASPLSTSPAVTSSRRPEACPLLKGMTTPLTNIDSIRANHPTFWTDLKNGTYLKLAPRIAVRRDHYHCLDFPSQLRLRAIAAARSAYTAVLISKSAARVHGLWVIATAEEQIEMALPTNTLPHKDRRRPERIYRKASLPEPVLVDGTRCVSKARAVIDIARYHGFRDGLIAADSALRAGVSREELTQEFAGMGRVRNSRIVRAVIHHASELSRSPYESFARALIIEADFPWPIFFKAQFKALPGITPALCINNAYLVDIVSAKALPHQRERHQLLRKAGFTVLCYSPRQLVDHPDRFLSDLTATVSAGQKAARSA
;
A
#
# COMPACT_ATOMS: atom_id res chain seq x y z
N MET A 1 41.24 29.29 -42.70
CA MET A 1 41.35 29.40 -41.22
C MET A 1 40.25 28.56 -40.60
N PRO A 2 40.52 27.43 -39.95
CA PRO A 2 39.52 26.61 -39.32
C PRO A 2 39.29 27.08 -37.85
N ILE A 3 38.02 27.11 -37.45
CA ILE A 3 37.56 27.45 -36.13
C ILE A 3 37.69 26.23 -35.23
N ALA A 4 38.36 26.38 -34.12
CA ALA A 4 38.62 25.37 -33.11
C ALA A 4 37.35 24.88 -32.39
N ALA A 5 37.16 23.60 -32.32
CA ALA A 5 36.15 22.97 -31.49
C ALA A 5 36.65 22.82 -30.04
N SER A 6 35.87 23.31 -29.06
CA SER A 6 36.13 23.12 -27.64
C SER A 6 35.71 21.73 -27.17
N PRO A 7 36.40 21.10 -26.22
CA PRO A 7 36.09 19.76 -25.77
C PRO A 7 34.89 19.73 -24.85
N LEU A 8 34.03 18.70 -25.05
CA LEU A 8 32.89 18.33 -24.20
C LEU A 8 33.36 17.94 -22.79
N SER A 9 32.80 18.58 -21.78
CA SER A 9 33.02 18.27 -20.37
C SER A 9 32.38 16.90 -20.04
N THR A 10 33.21 15.99 -19.61
CA THR A 10 32.79 14.70 -19.02
C THR A 10 32.11 14.93 -17.68
N SER A 11 30.83 14.60 -17.60
CA SER A 11 30.10 14.49 -16.33
C SER A 11 30.68 13.38 -15.45
N PRO A 12 30.80 13.61 -14.14
CA PRO A 12 31.29 12.58 -13.23
C PRO A 12 30.31 11.43 -13.11
N ALA A 13 30.83 10.21 -13.14
CA ALA A 13 30.12 8.96 -12.92
C ALA A 13 29.39 8.98 -11.59
N VAL A 14 28.07 8.73 -11.63
CA VAL A 14 27.25 8.51 -10.44
C VAL A 14 27.75 7.23 -9.78
N THR A 15 28.46 7.39 -8.67
CA THR A 15 28.88 6.32 -7.78
C THR A 15 27.66 5.54 -7.31
N SER A 16 27.63 4.25 -7.62
CA SER A 16 26.70 3.24 -7.12
C SER A 16 26.55 3.36 -5.60
N SER A 17 25.46 3.96 -5.12
CA SER A 17 25.10 3.96 -3.72
C SER A 17 24.71 2.55 -3.30
N ARG A 18 25.56 1.90 -2.49
CA ARG A 18 25.21 0.68 -1.75
C ARG A 18 23.91 0.95 -0.99
N ARG A 19 22.86 0.19 -1.32
CA ARG A 19 21.63 0.18 -0.50
C ARG A 19 22.01 -0.30 0.89
N PRO A 20 21.58 0.38 1.97
CA PRO A 20 21.77 -0.13 3.32
C PRO A 20 21.06 -1.49 3.44
N GLU A 21 21.74 -2.47 4.02
CA GLU A 21 21.17 -3.73 4.46
C GLU A 21 19.94 -3.44 5.33
N ALA A 22 18.88 -4.26 5.18
CA ALA A 22 17.64 -4.09 5.93
C ALA A 22 17.98 -4.00 7.44
N CYS A 23 17.64 -2.87 8.03
CA CYS A 23 17.92 -2.60 9.44
C CYS A 23 17.25 -3.68 10.31
N PRO A 24 18.00 -4.47 11.11
CA PRO A 24 17.45 -5.61 11.85
C PRO A 24 16.48 -5.23 12.98
N LEU A 25 16.24 -3.94 13.22
CA LEU A 25 15.61 -3.39 14.42
C LEU A 25 14.07 -3.35 14.42
N LEU A 26 13.36 -3.96 13.44
CA LEU A 26 11.91 -3.78 13.30
C LEU A 26 11.04 -4.91 13.89
N LYS A 27 11.60 -5.94 14.52
CA LYS A 27 10.80 -6.93 15.26
C LYS A 27 10.79 -6.59 16.75
N GLY A 28 9.72 -5.94 17.22
CA GLY A 28 9.43 -5.82 18.65
C GLY A 28 9.86 -4.53 19.35
N MET A 29 10.30 -3.48 18.64
CA MET A 29 10.70 -2.22 19.27
C MET A 29 9.58 -1.17 19.27
N THR A 30 9.41 -0.53 20.41
CA THR A 30 8.67 0.72 20.58
C THR A 30 9.08 1.72 19.49
N THR A 31 8.10 2.38 18.87
CA THR A 31 8.33 3.37 17.80
C THR A 31 9.37 4.40 18.25
N PRO A 32 10.46 4.63 17.53
CA PRO A 32 11.59 5.46 17.95
C PRO A 32 11.28 6.97 17.86
N LEU A 33 10.08 7.35 18.27
CA LEU A 33 9.60 8.72 18.26
C LEU A 33 9.86 9.39 19.60
N THR A 34 10.50 10.55 19.55
CA THR A 34 10.75 11.40 20.71
C THR A 34 9.66 12.45 20.82
N ASN A 35 8.99 12.51 21.98
CA ASN A 35 8.07 13.61 22.28
C ASN A 35 8.88 14.82 22.72
N ILE A 36 8.82 15.91 21.94
CA ILE A 36 9.58 17.13 22.21
C ILE A 36 9.10 17.81 23.51
N ASP A 37 7.82 17.73 23.82
CA ASP A 37 7.25 18.34 25.02
C ASP A 37 7.73 17.67 26.31
N SER A 38 8.20 16.41 26.23
CA SER A 38 8.77 15.70 27.37
C SER A 38 10.25 16.04 27.62
N ILE A 39 10.88 16.74 26.70
CA ILE A 39 12.29 17.13 26.81
C ILE A 39 12.39 18.45 27.61
N ARG A 40 13.18 18.42 28.67
CA ARG A 40 13.41 19.62 29.46
C ARG A 40 14.06 20.72 28.62
N ALA A 41 13.61 21.98 28.83
CA ALA A 41 14.11 23.13 28.07
C ALA A 41 15.62 23.32 28.14
N ASN A 42 16.24 22.90 29.24
CA ASN A 42 17.68 22.96 29.49
C ASN A 42 18.46 21.70 29.06
N HIS A 43 17.88 20.80 28.26
CA HIS A 43 18.58 19.64 27.74
C HIS A 43 19.46 20.05 26.55
N PRO A 44 20.76 20.35 26.75
CA PRO A 44 21.55 21.10 25.76
C PRO A 44 21.79 20.31 24.48
N THR A 45 22.05 19.00 24.59
CA THR A 45 22.37 18.13 23.46
C THR A 45 21.18 17.95 22.52
N PHE A 46 19.99 17.68 23.03
CA PHE A 46 18.81 17.48 22.18
C PHE A 46 18.45 18.70 21.33
N TRP A 47 18.44 19.89 21.94
CA TRP A 47 18.09 21.10 21.23
C TRP A 47 19.13 21.51 20.18
N THR A 48 20.41 21.27 20.48
CA THR A 48 21.50 21.42 19.51
C THR A 48 21.37 20.44 18.37
N ASP A 49 21.13 19.17 18.65
CA ASP A 49 20.94 18.12 17.65
C ASP A 49 19.71 18.37 16.77
N LEU A 50 18.64 18.91 17.33
CA LEU A 50 17.45 19.28 16.57
C LEU A 50 17.76 20.45 15.61
N LYS A 51 18.54 21.45 16.06
CA LYS A 51 18.98 22.58 15.22
C LYS A 51 19.95 22.13 14.11
N ASN A 52 20.87 21.24 14.44
CA ASN A 52 21.85 20.69 13.50
C ASN A 52 21.27 19.68 12.53
N GLY A 53 19.98 19.34 12.67
CA GLY A 53 19.28 18.40 11.79
C GLY A 53 19.59 16.92 12.05
N THR A 54 20.21 16.55 13.18
CA THR A 54 20.34 15.17 13.65
C THR A 54 18.96 14.54 13.90
N TYR A 55 18.01 15.35 14.35
CA TYR A 55 16.61 14.97 14.46
C TYR A 55 15.76 15.63 13.36
N LEU A 56 14.79 14.86 12.83
CA LEU A 56 13.74 15.35 11.95
C LEU A 56 12.47 15.58 12.75
N LYS A 57 11.88 16.75 12.64
CA LYS A 57 10.58 17.07 13.22
C LYS A 57 9.47 16.56 12.28
N LEU A 58 8.86 15.42 12.59
CA LEU A 58 7.78 14.83 11.79
C LEU A 58 6.41 15.47 12.09
N ALA A 59 6.22 15.99 13.32
CA ALA A 59 5.02 16.72 13.72
C ALA A 59 5.39 17.77 14.78
N PRO A 60 4.52 18.74 15.11
CA PRO A 60 4.85 19.84 16.02
C PRO A 60 5.52 19.42 17.32
N ARG A 61 5.17 18.26 17.86
CA ARG A 61 5.66 17.73 19.13
C ARG A 61 6.47 16.46 19.02
N ILE A 62 6.68 15.94 17.81
CA ILE A 62 7.29 14.63 17.61
C ILE A 62 8.48 14.76 16.68
N ALA A 63 9.62 14.26 17.14
CA ALA A 63 10.84 14.16 16.37
C ALA A 63 11.32 12.70 16.29
N VAL A 64 12.17 12.42 15.32
CA VAL A 64 12.84 11.13 15.11
C VAL A 64 14.28 11.39 14.70
N ARG A 65 15.20 10.51 15.03
CA ARG A 65 16.57 10.61 14.51
C ARG A 65 16.56 10.49 12.98
N ARG A 66 17.29 11.39 12.32
CA ARG A 66 17.35 11.44 10.85
C ARG A 66 17.90 10.16 10.23
N ASP A 67 18.98 9.63 10.80
CA ASP A 67 19.59 8.36 10.36
C ASP A 67 18.58 7.21 10.39
N HIS A 68 17.87 7.06 11.50
CA HIS A 68 16.83 6.06 11.64
C HIS A 68 15.70 6.22 10.60
N TYR A 69 15.21 7.45 10.42
CA TYR A 69 14.13 7.72 9.46
C TYR A 69 14.52 7.38 8.02
N HIS A 70 15.75 7.70 7.61
CA HIS A 70 16.23 7.44 6.26
C HIS A 70 16.61 5.97 6.00
N CYS A 71 16.85 5.18 7.05
CA CYS A 71 17.02 3.73 6.93
C CYS A 71 15.70 2.99 6.67
N LEU A 72 14.55 3.62 6.97
CA LEU A 72 13.24 3.01 6.73
C LEU A 72 12.90 3.03 5.23
N ASP A 73 12.18 1.99 4.78
CA ASP A 73 11.53 2.01 3.48
C ASP A 73 10.40 3.04 3.45
N PHE A 74 10.00 3.42 2.25
CA PHE A 74 9.00 4.49 2.08
C PHE A 74 7.65 4.19 2.76
N PRO A 75 7.06 2.98 2.67
CA PRO A 75 5.86 2.63 3.43
C PRO A 75 6.01 2.78 4.95
N SER A 76 7.16 2.40 5.51
CA SER A 76 7.47 2.56 6.95
C SER A 76 7.62 4.03 7.34
N GLN A 77 8.21 4.86 6.47
CA GLN A 77 8.26 6.31 6.69
C GLN A 77 6.85 6.92 6.73
N LEU A 78 5.95 6.53 5.82
CA LEU A 78 4.55 6.98 5.83
C LEU A 78 3.82 6.55 7.11
N ARG A 79 4.03 5.30 7.56
CA ARG A 79 3.49 4.82 8.83
C ARG A 79 3.98 5.67 10.00
N LEU A 80 5.27 5.94 10.07
CA LEU A 80 5.87 6.74 11.14
C LEU A 80 5.36 8.18 11.14
N ARG A 81 5.16 8.79 9.97
CA ARG A 81 4.54 10.11 9.83
C ARG A 81 3.09 10.12 10.33
N ALA A 82 2.30 9.09 10.03
CA ALA A 82 0.93 8.96 10.52
C ALA A 82 0.89 8.87 12.06
N ILE A 83 1.74 8.03 12.66
CA ILE A 83 1.87 7.91 14.12
C ILE A 83 2.29 9.24 14.75
N ALA A 84 3.30 9.91 14.19
CA ALA A 84 3.78 11.20 14.69
C ALA A 84 2.68 12.28 14.65
N ALA A 85 1.92 12.33 13.56
CA ALA A 85 0.83 13.27 13.41
C ALA A 85 -0.28 13.05 14.44
N ALA A 86 -0.68 11.78 14.66
CA ALA A 86 -1.72 11.43 15.62
C ALA A 86 -1.27 11.67 17.07
N ARG A 87 -0.04 11.29 17.43
CA ARG A 87 0.52 11.57 18.77
C ARG A 87 0.66 13.08 19.04
N SER A 88 0.87 13.87 17.98
CA SER A 88 0.93 15.33 18.07
C SER A 88 -0.46 15.99 18.14
N ALA A 89 -1.53 15.26 17.83
CA ALA A 89 -2.90 15.75 17.90
C ALA A 89 -3.53 15.35 19.25
N TYR A 90 -4.33 16.27 19.85
CA TYR A 90 -4.98 15.98 21.15
C TYR A 90 -6.11 14.98 21.06
N THR A 91 -6.98 15.13 20.06
CA THR A 91 -8.25 14.38 19.97
C THR A 91 -8.44 13.68 18.64
N ALA A 92 -7.69 14.06 17.61
CA ALA A 92 -7.87 13.48 16.29
C ALA A 92 -7.52 11.98 16.25
N VAL A 93 -8.29 11.26 15.47
CA VAL A 93 -8.20 9.81 15.28
C VAL A 93 -7.76 9.55 13.83
N LEU A 94 -6.82 8.65 13.63
CA LEU A 94 -6.44 8.18 12.28
C LEU A 94 -7.57 7.35 11.69
N ILE A 95 -7.84 7.59 10.41
CA ILE A 95 -8.85 6.88 9.62
C ILE A 95 -8.25 6.39 8.31
N SER A 96 -8.99 5.59 7.56
CA SER A 96 -8.68 5.21 6.18
C SER A 96 -7.23 4.69 6.01
N LYS A 97 -6.50 5.09 4.96
CA LYS A 97 -5.13 4.64 4.67
C LYS A 97 -4.17 4.82 5.84
N SER A 98 -4.27 5.94 6.57
CA SER A 98 -3.38 6.20 7.69
C SER A 98 -3.61 5.26 8.88
N ALA A 99 -4.87 4.94 9.20
CA ALA A 99 -5.20 3.91 10.20
C ALA A 99 -4.75 2.52 9.73
N ALA A 100 -5.02 2.17 8.47
CA ALA A 100 -4.63 0.90 7.89
C ALA A 100 -3.10 0.66 7.99
N ARG A 101 -2.28 1.68 7.69
CA ARG A 101 -0.81 1.61 7.84
C ARG A 101 -0.38 1.37 9.28
N VAL A 102 -1.01 2.03 10.24
CA VAL A 102 -0.68 1.84 11.66
C VAL A 102 -1.06 0.43 12.11
N HIS A 103 -2.16 -0.10 11.63
CA HIS A 103 -2.57 -1.50 11.85
C HIS A 103 -1.72 -2.54 11.11
N GLY A 104 -0.81 -2.12 10.21
CA GLY A 104 -0.02 -3.03 9.37
C GLY A 104 -0.78 -3.66 8.21
N LEU A 105 -1.94 -3.10 7.83
CA LEU A 105 -2.69 -3.53 6.66
C LEU A 105 -2.01 -3.05 5.37
N TRP A 106 -2.23 -3.75 4.29
CA TRP A 106 -1.69 -3.39 2.98
C TRP A 106 -2.31 -2.10 2.46
N VAL A 107 -1.44 -1.19 2.09
CA VAL A 107 -1.77 0.05 1.38
C VAL A 107 -0.64 0.31 0.38
N ILE A 108 -0.94 0.41 -0.89
CA ILE A 108 0.06 0.80 -1.89
C ILE A 108 0.45 2.25 -1.62
N ALA A 109 1.75 2.48 -1.43
CA ALA A 109 2.28 3.79 -1.07
C ALA A 109 2.38 4.71 -2.29
N THR A 110 1.92 5.95 -2.14
CA THR A 110 2.08 7.01 -3.15
C THR A 110 2.84 8.19 -2.56
N ALA A 111 3.57 8.94 -3.41
CA ALA A 111 4.39 10.08 -2.97
C ALA A 111 3.53 11.21 -2.36
N GLU A 112 2.31 11.37 -2.84
CA GLU A 112 1.40 12.46 -2.45
C GLU A 112 0.44 12.07 -1.32
N GLU A 113 0.69 10.95 -0.63
CA GLU A 113 -0.21 10.45 0.39
C GLU A 113 -0.27 11.39 1.59
N GLN A 114 -1.46 11.93 1.85
CA GLN A 114 -1.75 12.75 3.01
C GLN A 114 -2.14 11.89 4.21
N ILE A 115 -1.93 12.42 5.42
CA ILE A 115 -2.34 11.77 6.66
C ILE A 115 -3.82 12.02 6.89
N GLU A 116 -4.63 10.96 6.88
CA GLU A 116 -6.09 11.02 7.01
C GLU A 116 -6.52 10.91 8.47
N MET A 117 -7.26 11.91 8.91
CA MET A 117 -7.72 12.05 10.30
C MET A 117 -9.19 12.49 10.35
N ALA A 118 -9.84 12.22 11.48
CA ALA A 118 -11.16 12.76 11.81
C ALA A 118 -11.18 13.22 13.28
N LEU A 119 -12.08 14.16 13.58
CA LEU A 119 -12.31 14.60 14.95
C LEU A 119 -13.54 13.89 15.53
N PRO A 120 -13.54 13.50 16.82
CA PRO A 120 -14.69 12.88 17.48
C PRO A 120 -15.95 13.73 17.41
N THR A 121 -15.80 15.05 17.33
CA THR A 121 -16.90 16.02 17.22
C THR A 121 -17.54 16.05 15.82
N ASN A 122 -17.09 15.23 14.87
CA ASN A 122 -17.53 15.23 13.47
C ASN A 122 -17.41 16.61 12.79
N THR A 123 -16.47 17.43 13.26
CA THR A 123 -16.18 18.78 12.74
C THR A 123 -14.86 18.79 11.99
N LEU A 124 -14.54 19.92 11.36
CA LEU A 124 -13.23 20.17 10.80
C LEU A 124 -12.47 21.13 11.71
N PRO A 125 -11.14 20.99 11.85
CA PRO A 125 -10.35 21.99 12.58
C PRO A 125 -10.43 23.35 11.88
N HIS A 126 -10.22 24.41 12.65
CA HIS A 126 -10.13 25.77 12.09
C HIS A 126 -9.06 25.82 10.99
N LYS A 127 -9.25 26.67 9.98
CA LYS A 127 -8.36 26.77 8.80
C LYS A 127 -6.88 26.91 9.19
N ASP A 128 -6.59 27.73 10.18
CA ASP A 128 -5.22 28.02 10.65
C ASP A 128 -4.53 26.84 11.34
N ARG A 129 -5.31 25.82 11.75
CA ARG A 129 -4.82 24.57 12.36
C ARG A 129 -4.64 23.45 11.34
N ARG A 130 -5.08 23.65 10.10
CA ARG A 130 -4.92 22.67 9.03
C ARG A 130 -3.50 22.73 8.50
N ARG A 131 -2.95 21.57 8.18
CA ARG A 131 -1.62 21.45 7.60
C ARG A 131 -1.73 20.74 6.24
N PRO A 132 -0.93 21.12 5.24
CA PRO A 132 -1.02 20.55 3.88
C PRO A 132 -0.85 19.04 3.84
N GLU A 133 -0.02 18.50 4.74
CA GLU A 133 0.23 17.06 4.84
C GLU A 133 -0.90 16.26 5.49
N ARG A 134 -1.97 16.93 5.98
CA ARG A 134 -3.09 16.31 6.69
C ARG A 134 -4.41 16.62 6.03
N ILE A 135 -5.23 15.60 5.86
CA ILE A 135 -6.62 15.75 5.46
C ILE A 135 -7.55 15.37 6.60
N TYR A 136 -8.49 16.25 6.93
CA TYR A 136 -9.52 15.99 7.94
C TYR A 136 -10.85 15.69 7.25
N ARG A 137 -11.45 14.55 7.59
CA ARG A 137 -12.74 14.17 7.05
C ARG A 137 -13.82 14.27 8.15
N LYS A 138 -15.00 14.74 7.77
CA LYS A 138 -16.19 14.62 8.62
C LYS A 138 -16.63 13.16 8.64
N ALA A 139 -16.58 12.53 9.79
CA ALA A 139 -16.97 11.14 9.97
C ALA A 139 -17.48 10.93 11.39
N SER A 140 -18.59 10.22 11.53
CA SER A 140 -18.98 9.65 12.83
C SER A 140 -17.97 8.56 13.16
N LEU A 141 -17.30 8.69 14.29
CA LEU A 141 -16.26 7.77 14.72
C LEU A 141 -16.84 6.82 15.78
N PRO A 142 -16.53 5.52 15.68
CA PRO A 142 -16.68 4.60 16.80
C PRO A 142 -15.64 4.96 17.87
N GLU A 143 -15.69 4.27 19.00
CA GLU A 143 -14.65 4.38 20.02
C GLU A 143 -13.28 4.03 19.40
N PRO A 144 -12.27 4.92 19.53
CA PRO A 144 -10.96 4.67 18.90
C PRO A 144 -10.20 3.58 19.64
N VAL A 145 -9.50 2.74 18.86
CA VAL A 145 -8.55 1.78 19.40
C VAL A 145 -7.15 2.40 19.50
N LEU A 146 -6.38 1.97 20.50
CA LEU A 146 -5.00 2.41 20.66
C LEU A 146 -4.04 1.39 20.01
N VAL A 147 -3.28 1.84 19.01
CA VAL A 147 -2.24 1.05 18.36
C VAL A 147 -0.94 1.85 18.42
N ASP A 148 0.11 1.28 18.99
CA ASP A 148 1.38 1.97 19.24
C ASP A 148 1.20 3.35 19.91
N GLY A 149 0.29 3.43 20.91
CA GLY A 149 -0.03 4.69 21.60
C GLY A 149 -0.70 5.74 20.72
N THR A 150 -1.32 5.33 19.62
CA THR A 150 -1.96 6.19 18.61
C THR A 150 -3.43 5.85 18.50
N ARG A 151 -4.28 6.86 18.54
CA ARG A 151 -5.73 6.68 18.34
C ARG A 151 -6.04 6.42 16.89
N CYS A 152 -6.62 5.26 16.61
CA CYS A 152 -7.01 4.82 15.26
C CYS A 152 -8.45 4.30 15.30
N VAL A 153 -9.13 4.29 14.16
CA VAL A 153 -10.32 3.45 13.99
C VAL A 153 -9.91 1.98 13.94
N SER A 154 -10.87 1.06 14.13
CA SER A 154 -10.65 -0.39 14.01
C SER A 154 -10.12 -0.77 12.62
N LYS A 155 -9.53 -1.98 12.48
CA LYS A 155 -9.12 -2.51 11.16
C LYS A 155 -10.29 -2.57 10.19
N ALA A 156 -11.44 -3.06 10.62
CA ALA A 156 -12.65 -3.16 9.81
C ALA A 156 -13.10 -1.78 9.33
N ARG A 157 -13.15 -0.80 10.23
CA ARG A 157 -13.51 0.58 9.88
C ARG A 157 -12.51 1.21 8.92
N ALA A 158 -11.20 1.00 9.09
CA ALA A 158 -10.17 1.51 8.18
C ALA A 158 -10.36 0.99 6.75
N VAL A 159 -10.68 -0.31 6.58
CA VAL A 159 -11.00 -0.92 5.28
C VAL A 159 -12.20 -0.24 4.63
N ILE A 160 -13.30 -0.05 5.38
CA ILE A 160 -14.50 0.58 4.86
C ILE A 160 -14.24 2.04 4.47
N ASP A 161 -13.50 2.77 5.28
CA ASP A 161 -13.12 4.15 4.99
C ASP A 161 -12.24 4.24 3.74
N ILE A 162 -11.30 3.29 3.51
CA ILE A 162 -10.53 3.22 2.27
C ILE A 162 -11.45 2.97 1.07
N ALA A 163 -12.34 1.99 1.15
CA ALA A 163 -13.26 1.67 0.05
C ALA A 163 -14.13 2.88 -0.34
N ARG A 164 -14.62 3.63 0.63
CA ARG A 164 -15.51 4.78 0.37
C ARG A 164 -14.78 6.05 -0.06
N TYR A 165 -13.51 6.25 0.33
CA TYR A 165 -12.75 7.46 0.01
C TYR A 165 -11.79 7.28 -1.17
N HIS A 166 -11.27 6.07 -1.39
CA HIS A 166 -10.24 5.77 -2.38
C HIS A 166 -10.68 4.77 -3.46
N GLY A 167 -11.90 4.23 -3.34
CA GLY A 167 -12.48 3.36 -4.37
C GLY A 167 -12.22 1.88 -4.17
N PHE A 168 -12.60 1.11 -5.20
CA PHE A 168 -12.65 -0.34 -5.12
C PHE A 168 -11.25 -0.98 -4.98
N ARG A 169 -10.28 -0.55 -5.79
CA ARG A 169 -8.92 -1.13 -5.83
C ARG A 169 -8.22 -1.05 -4.49
N ASP A 170 -8.12 0.16 -3.93
CA ASP A 170 -7.50 0.37 -2.62
C ASP A 170 -8.29 -0.32 -1.50
N GLY A 171 -9.62 -0.29 -1.58
CA GLY A 171 -10.50 -0.99 -0.65
C GLY A 171 -10.28 -2.50 -0.66
N LEU A 172 -10.17 -3.13 -1.84
CA LEU A 172 -9.97 -4.57 -1.97
C LEU A 172 -8.60 -5.00 -1.42
N ILE A 173 -7.54 -4.22 -1.69
CA ILE A 173 -6.20 -4.47 -1.14
C ILE A 173 -6.24 -4.48 0.38
N ALA A 174 -6.85 -3.47 0.99
CA ALA A 174 -6.95 -3.36 2.43
C ALA A 174 -7.84 -4.46 3.03
N ALA A 175 -8.94 -4.83 2.36
CA ALA A 175 -9.84 -5.88 2.79
C ALA A 175 -9.18 -7.26 2.77
N ASP A 176 -8.47 -7.62 1.69
CA ASP A 176 -7.72 -8.87 1.59
C ASP A 176 -6.68 -8.97 2.72
N SER A 177 -5.96 -7.86 2.98
CA SER A 177 -5.01 -7.78 4.08
C SER A 177 -5.67 -7.94 5.45
N ALA A 178 -6.85 -7.35 5.65
CA ALA A 178 -7.59 -7.44 6.91
C ALA A 178 -8.08 -8.85 7.17
N LEU A 179 -8.62 -9.56 6.15
CA LEU A 179 -9.01 -10.97 6.27
C LEU A 179 -7.80 -11.83 6.65
N ARG A 180 -6.64 -11.64 6.01
CA ARG A 180 -5.40 -12.33 6.38
C ARG A 180 -4.92 -12.02 7.80
N ALA A 181 -5.22 -10.84 8.30
CA ALA A 181 -4.91 -10.40 9.67
C ALA A 181 -5.97 -10.81 10.70
N GLY A 182 -6.91 -11.71 10.32
CA GLY A 182 -7.90 -12.31 11.19
C GLY A 182 -9.21 -11.52 11.36
N VAL A 183 -9.41 -10.43 10.60
CA VAL A 183 -10.72 -9.76 10.53
C VAL A 183 -11.66 -10.62 9.70
N SER A 184 -12.85 -10.89 10.19
CA SER A 184 -13.83 -11.70 9.44
C SER A 184 -14.63 -10.83 8.44
N ARG A 185 -15.26 -11.48 7.47
CA ARG A 185 -16.18 -10.80 6.54
C ARG A 185 -17.42 -10.28 7.27
N GLU A 186 -17.85 -10.99 8.28
CA GLU A 186 -18.94 -10.63 9.17
C GLU A 186 -18.63 -9.34 9.94
N GLU A 187 -17.42 -9.20 10.48
CA GLU A 187 -16.98 -7.96 11.14
C GLU A 187 -16.98 -6.76 10.17
N LEU A 188 -16.51 -6.95 8.92
CA LEU A 188 -16.59 -5.90 7.89
C LEU A 188 -18.05 -5.51 7.61
N THR A 189 -18.95 -6.50 7.52
CA THR A 189 -20.36 -6.27 7.25
C THR A 189 -21.06 -5.58 8.41
N GLN A 190 -20.78 -5.99 9.66
CA GLN A 190 -21.33 -5.39 10.87
C GLN A 190 -20.85 -3.94 11.03
N GLU A 191 -19.56 -3.67 10.87
CA GLU A 191 -19.02 -2.31 10.91
C GLU A 191 -19.69 -1.42 9.86
N PHE A 192 -19.83 -1.92 8.63
CA PHE A 192 -20.49 -1.18 7.56
C PHE A 192 -21.97 -0.90 7.86
N ALA A 193 -22.70 -1.87 8.38
CA ALA A 193 -24.10 -1.71 8.77
C ALA A 193 -24.26 -0.67 9.90
N GLY A 194 -23.36 -0.67 10.88
CA GLY A 194 -23.35 0.29 11.99
C GLY A 194 -23.11 1.74 11.58
N MET A 195 -22.54 1.98 10.38
CA MET A 195 -22.29 3.33 9.88
C MET A 195 -23.54 4.04 9.33
N GLY A 196 -24.63 3.33 9.10
CA GLY A 196 -25.83 3.87 8.49
C GLY A 196 -25.63 4.29 7.03
N ARG A 197 -26.21 5.42 6.64
CA ARG A 197 -26.14 5.90 5.25
C ARG A 197 -24.81 6.59 4.98
N VAL A 198 -23.95 5.97 4.14
CA VAL A 198 -22.64 6.49 3.77
C VAL A 198 -22.48 6.65 2.26
N ARG A 199 -21.63 7.59 1.86
CA ARG A 199 -21.26 7.78 0.46
C ARG A 199 -20.52 6.55 -0.06
N ASN A 200 -20.68 6.24 -1.36
CA ASN A 200 -20.01 5.12 -2.03
C ASN A 200 -20.32 3.73 -1.44
N SER A 201 -21.51 3.57 -0.85
CA SER A 201 -21.95 2.30 -0.24
C SER A 201 -21.92 1.11 -1.20
N ARG A 202 -22.13 1.32 -2.53
CA ARG A 202 -22.02 0.28 -3.55
C ARG A 202 -20.59 -0.26 -3.65
N ILE A 203 -19.59 0.63 -3.60
CA ILE A 203 -18.16 0.25 -3.63
C ILE A 203 -17.81 -0.55 -2.39
N VAL A 204 -18.27 -0.15 -1.21
CA VAL A 204 -18.03 -0.88 0.05
C VAL A 204 -18.60 -2.29 -0.04
N ARG A 205 -19.85 -2.45 -0.51
CA ARG A 205 -20.46 -3.79 -0.69
C ARG A 205 -19.67 -4.65 -1.66
N ALA A 206 -19.24 -4.07 -2.79
CA ALA A 206 -18.42 -4.78 -3.78
C ALA A 206 -17.08 -5.22 -3.17
N VAL A 207 -16.41 -4.36 -2.39
CA VAL A 207 -15.16 -4.71 -1.68
C VAL A 207 -15.39 -5.86 -0.71
N ILE A 208 -16.41 -5.80 0.15
CA ILE A 208 -16.71 -6.88 1.11
C ILE A 208 -17.03 -8.18 0.37
N HIS A 209 -17.80 -8.12 -0.73
CA HIS A 209 -18.16 -9.29 -1.53
C HIS A 209 -16.93 -9.97 -2.15
N HIS A 210 -16.03 -9.19 -2.74
CA HIS A 210 -14.86 -9.72 -3.46
C HIS A 210 -13.63 -9.92 -2.57
N ALA A 211 -13.64 -9.50 -1.31
CA ALA A 211 -12.52 -9.67 -0.38
C ALA A 211 -12.12 -11.15 -0.24
N SER A 212 -10.83 -11.44 -0.15
CA SER A 212 -10.29 -12.78 -0.05
C SER A 212 -8.96 -12.81 0.69
N GLU A 213 -8.78 -13.76 1.58
CA GLU A 213 -7.53 -14.00 2.30
C GLU A 213 -6.43 -14.67 1.45
N LEU A 214 -6.77 -15.10 0.23
CA LEU A 214 -5.88 -15.90 -0.61
C LEU A 214 -4.74 -15.09 -1.23
N SER A 215 -4.89 -13.78 -1.43
CA SER A 215 -3.81 -12.93 -1.94
C SER A 215 -2.63 -12.91 -0.96
N ARG A 216 -1.40 -12.97 -1.46
CA ARG A 216 -0.17 -12.98 -0.64
C ARG A 216 0.55 -11.63 -0.60
N SER A 217 0.14 -10.71 -1.46
CA SER A 217 0.72 -9.37 -1.56
C SER A 217 -0.32 -8.34 -1.97
N PRO A 218 -0.08 -7.04 -1.68
CA PRO A 218 -0.97 -5.97 -2.12
C PRO A 218 -1.12 -5.92 -3.65
N TYR A 219 -0.10 -6.35 -4.38
CA TYR A 219 -0.10 -6.32 -5.84
C TYR A 219 -0.91 -7.46 -6.45
N GLU A 220 -1.01 -8.60 -5.77
CA GLU A 220 -1.92 -9.67 -6.16
C GLU A 220 -3.39 -9.23 -6.00
N SER A 221 -3.72 -8.57 -4.88
CA SER A 221 -5.04 -7.96 -4.67
C SER A 221 -5.33 -6.86 -5.69
N PHE A 222 -4.33 -6.05 -6.05
CA PHE A 222 -4.46 -5.02 -7.06
C PHE A 222 -4.75 -5.61 -8.46
N ALA A 223 -4.03 -6.65 -8.87
CA ALA A 223 -4.29 -7.35 -10.13
C ALA A 223 -5.71 -7.95 -10.18
N ARG A 224 -6.15 -8.56 -9.06
CA ARG A 224 -7.54 -9.04 -8.92
C ARG A 224 -8.54 -7.91 -9.08
N ALA A 225 -8.30 -6.77 -8.44
CA ALA A 225 -9.17 -5.60 -8.54
C ALA A 225 -9.29 -5.10 -9.98
N LEU A 226 -8.17 -5.02 -10.71
CA LEU A 226 -8.16 -4.64 -12.11
C LEU A 226 -9.00 -5.59 -12.98
N ILE A 227 -8.89 -6.89 -12.76
CA ILE A 227 -9.66 -7.90 -13.50
C ILE A 227 -11.17 -7.80 -13.19
N ILE A 228 -11.52 -7.59 -11.92
CA ILE A 228 -12.92 -7.47 -11.49
C ILE A 228 -13.58 -6.19 -12.05
N GLU A 229 -12.85 -5.09 -12.10
CA GLU A 229 -13.37 -3.82 -12.63
C GLU A 229 -13.38 -3.76 -14.16
N ALA A 230 -12.60 -4.61 -14.82
CA ALA A 230 -12.54 -4.58 -16.28
C ALA A 230 -13.81 -5.15 -16.89
N ASP A 231 -14.36 -4.43 -17.85
CA ASP A 231 -15.49 -4.89 -18.67
C ASP A 231 -14.96 -5.72 -19.85
N PHE A 232 -14.78 -7.02 -19.62
CA PHE A 232 -14.31 -7.93 -20.65
C PHE A 232 -15.49 -8.38 -21.54
N PRO A 233 -15.28 -8.51 -22.86
CA PRO A 233 -16.32 -8.94 -23.79
C PRO A 233 -16.68 -10.43 -23.69
N TRP A 234 -16.04 -11.15 -22.76
CA TRP A 234 -16.30 -12.57 -22.44
C TRP A 234 -16.12 -12.82 -20.95
N PRO A 235 -16.75 -13.88 -20.42
CA PRO A 235 -16.57 -14.27 -19.02
C PRO A 235 -15.10 -14.61 -18.72
N ILE A 236 -14.58 -14.06 -17.63
CA ILE A 236 -13.29 -14.42 -17.08
C ILE A 236 -13.50 -15.15 -15.75
N PHE A 237 -13.01 -16.37 -15.69
CA PHE A 237 -12.96 -17.15 -14.45
C PHE A 237 -11.54 -17.16 -13.94
N PHE A 238 -11.32 -16.68 -12.73
CA PHE A 238 -9.99 -16.71 -12.14
C PHE A 238 -9.98 -17.38 -10.76
N LYS A 239 -8.86 -18.02 -10.45
CA LYS A 239 -8.59 -18.65 -9.16
C LYS A 239 -7.32 -18.03 -8.58
N ALA A 240 -7.42 -17.45 -7.39
CA ALA A 240 -6.25 -17.02 -6.63
C ALA A 240 -5.51 -18.25 -6.08
N GLN A 241 -4.17 -18.17 -6.03
CA GLN A 241 -3.31 -19.22 -5.46
C GLN A 241 -3.55 -20.62 -6.07
N PHE A 242 -3.72 -20.69 -7.36
CA PHE A 242 -3.88 -21.94 -8.09
C PHE A 242 -2.60 -22.79 -8.05
N LYS A 243 -2.71 -24.05 -7.63
CA LYS A 243 -1.58 -25.00 -7.67
C LYS A 243 -1.41 -25.51 -9.10
N ALA A 244 -0.55 -24.87 -9.90
CA ALA A 244 -0.34 -25.24 -11.29
C ALA A 244 0.52 -26.51 -11.43
N LEU A 245 1.55 -26.65 -10.61
CA LEU A 245 2.45 -27.79 -10.49
C LEU A 245 2.85 -27.99 -9.02
N PRO A 246 3.36 -29.18 -8.62
CA PRO A 246 3.90 -29.39 -7.29
C PRO A 246 4.91 -28.29 -6.91
N GLY A 247 4.65 -27.59 -5.81
CA GLY A 247 5.50 -26.49 -5.32
C GLY A 247 5.37 -25.16 -6.09
N ILE A 248 4.57 -25.08 -7.16
CA ILE A 248 4.41 -23.88 -7.97
C ILE A 248 2.97 -23.35 -7.89
N THR A 249 2.83 -22.18 -7.26
CA THR A 249 1.55 -21.50 -7.09
C THR A 249 1.68 -20.07 -7.63
N PRO A 250 1.21 -19.77 -8.85
CA PRO A 250 1.15 -18.39 -9.38
C PRO A 250 0.11 -17.56 -8.59
N ALA A 251 0.19 -16.24 -8.73
CA ALA A 251 -0.73 -15.34 -8.05
C ALA A 251 -2.18 -15.58 -8.48
N LEU A 252 -2.42 -15.70 -9.79
CA LEU A 252 -3.74 -15.93 -10.36
C LEU A 252 -3.65 -16.93 -11.51
N CYS A 253 -4.71 -17.75 -11.66
CA CYS A 253 -4.95 -18.56 -12.84
C CYS A 253 -6.26 -18.11 -13.49
N ILE A 254 -6.22 -17.82 -14.78
CA ILE A 254 -7.36 -17.34 -15.57
C ILE A 254 -7.74 -18.40 -16.58
N ASN A 255 -9.03 -18.73 -16.63
CA ASN A 255 -9.62 -19.73 -17.52
C ASN A 255 -8.85 -21.07 -17.56
N ASN A 256 -8.24 -21.45 -16.44
CA ASN A 256 -7.42 -22.66 -16.26
C ASN A 256 -6.21 -22.79 -17.20
N ALA A 257 -5.86 -21.79 -17.97
CA ALA A 257 -4.79 -21.82 -18.98
C ALA A 257 -3.77 -20.68 -18.85
N TYR A 258 -4.19 -19.54 -18.36
CA TYR A 258 -3.36 -18.33 -18.29
C TYR A 258 -2.98 -18.06 -16.84
N LEU A 259 -1.68 -18.01 -16.58
CA LEU A 259 -1.14 -17.74 -15.25
C LEU A 259 -0.59 -16.34 -15.18
N VAL A 260 -0.98 -15.60 -14.15
CA VAL A 260 -0.41 -14.30 -13.83
C VAL A 260 0.53 -14.46 -12.64
N ASP A 261 1.75 -14.01 -12.80
CA ASP A 261 2.75 -14.00 -11.73
C ASP A 261 3.26 -12.57 -11.50
N ILE A 262 3.34 -12.17 -10.23
CA ILE A 262 3.78 -10.83 -9.85
C ILE A 262 5.08 -10.96 -9.10
N VAL A 263 6.17 -10.53 -9.74
CA VAL A 263 7.53 -10.83 -9.34
C VAL A 263 8.33 -9.57 -9.11
N SER A 264 9.00 -9.47 -7.97
CA SER A 264 9.97 -8.41 -7.75
C SER A 264 11.23 -8.62 -8.61
N ALA A 265 11.85 -7.52 -9.04
CA ALA A 265 13.08 -7.56 -9.87
C ALA A 265 14.22 -8.38 -9.26
N LYS A 266 14.24 -8.54 -7.94
CA LYS A 266 15.27 -9.33 -7.22
C LYS A 266 15.08 -10.85 -7.35
N ALA A 267 13.86 -11.32 -7.64
CA ALA A 267 13.54 -12.74 -7.70
C ALA A 267 13.65 -13.35 -9.11
N LEU A 268 14.01 -12.56 -10.12
CA LEU A 268 14.02 -12.93 -11.53
C LEU A 268 14.84 -14.18 -11.90
N PRO A 269 16.04 -14.48 -11.34
CA PRO A 269 16.81 -15.67 -11.75
C PRO A 269 16.06 -16.99 -11.49
N HIS A 270 15.58 -17.21 -10.27
CA HIS A 270 14.82 -18.43 -9.88
C HIS A 270 13.45 -18.52 -10.55
N GLN A 271 12.90 -17.40 -10.99
CA GLN A 271 11.61 -17.33 -11.64
C GLN A 271 11.64 -17.79 -13.10
N ARG A 272 12.77 -17.65 -13.80
CA ARG A 272 12.90 -18.08 -15.20
C ARG A 272 12.70 -19.59 -15.36
N GLU A 273 13.34 -20.39 -14.51
CA GLU A 273 13.18 -21.85 -14.51
C GLU A 273 11.74 -22.25 -14.20
N ARG A 274 11.14 -21.62 -13.19
CA ARG A 274 9.75 -21.82 -12.83
C ARG A 274 8.79 -21.52 -13.98
N HIS A 275 8.98 -20.39 -14.68
CA HIS A 275 8.17 -20.04 -15.83
C HIS A 275 8.37 -20.98 -17.02
N GLN A 276 9.58 -21.51 -17.22
CA GLN A 276 9.84 -22.53 -18.23
C GLN A 276 9.09 -23.83 -17.93
N LEU A 277 9.10 -24.29 -16.68
CA LEU A 277 8.35 -25.48 -16.27
C LEU A 277 6.84 -25.30 -16.50
N LEU A 278 6.29 -24.15 -16.15
CA LEU A 278 4.87 -23.83 -16.37
C LEU A 278 4.52 -23.82 -17.87
N ARG A 279 5.39 -23.23 -18.72
CA ARG A 279 5.19 -23.24 -20.19
C ARG A 279 5.29 -24.62 -20.77
N LYS A 280 6.23 -25.48 -20.31
CA LYS A 280 6.31 -26.89 -20.73
C LYS A 280 5.08 -27.68 -20.32
N ALA A 281 4.42 -27.31 -19.23
CA ALA A 281 3.15 -27.91 -18.78
C ALA A 281 1.92 -27.35 -19.53
N GLY A 282 2.09 -26.53 -20.57
CA GLY A 282 1.02 -26.01 -21.42
C GLY A 282 0.39 -24.71 -20.96
N PHE A 283 0.89 -24.08 -19.89
CA PHE A 283 0.35 -22.82 -19.41
C PHE A 283 0.96 -21.60 -20.13
N THR A 284 0.14 -20.60 -20.42
CA THR A 284 0.61 -19.29 -20.84
C THR A 284 0.88 -18.43 -19.61
N VAL A 285 2.12 -17.95 -19.45
CA VAL A 285 2.54 -17.21 -18.25
C VAL A 285 2.74 -15.74 -18.57
N LEU A 286 1.94 -14.89 -17.94
CA LEU A 286 2.05 -13.45 -17.90
C LEU A 286 2.80 -13.03 -16.63
N CYS A 287 3.86 -12.27 -16.75
CA CYS A 287 4.70 -11.89 -15.63
C CYS A 287 4.86 -10.38 -15.56
N TYR A 288 4.56 -9.80 -14.39
CA TYR A 288 4.65 -8.37 -14.15
C TYR A 288 5.44 -8.07 -12.88
N SER A 289 6.18 -6.98 -12.90
CA SER A 289 6.72 -6.41 -11.68
C SER A 289 5.63 -5.57 -10.96
N PRO A 290 5.71 -5.40 -9.64
CA PRO A 290 4.82 -4.51 -8.89
C PRO A 290 4.70 -3.11 -9.51
N ARG A 291 5.83 -2.55 -9.94
CA ARG A 291 5.88 -1.23 -10.57
C ARG A 291 5.15 -1.17 -11.91
N GLN A 292 5.38 -2.15 -12.80
CA GLN A 292 4.68 -2.21 -14.09
C GLN A 292 3.16 -2.29 -13.90
N LEU A 293 2.70 -3.05 -12.90
CA LEU A 293 1.28 -3.21 -12.63
C LEU A 293 0.63 -1.90 -12.13
N VAL A 294 1.33 -1.15 -11.27
CA VAL A 294 0.82 0.10 -10.70
C VAL A 294 0.92 1.26 -11.69
N ASP A 295 2.06 1.39 -12.37
CA ASP A 295 2.32 2.51 -13.30
C ASP A 295 1.57 2.35 -14.63
N HIS A 296 1.30 1.10 -15.06
CA HIS A 296 0.69 0.79 -16.37
C HIS A 296 -0.42 -0.28 -16.25
N PRO A 297 -1.50 -0.03 -15.49
CA PRO A 297 -2.60 -0.99 -15.31
C PRO A 297 -3.31 -1.33 -16.62
N ASP A 298 -3.43 -0.36 -17.54
CA ASP A 298 -4.08 -0.55 -18.84
C ASP A 298 -3.30 -1.53 -19.73
N ARG A 299 -1.97 -1.54 -19.63
CA ARG A 299 -1.14 -2.49 -20.34
C ARG A 299 -1.39 -3.91 -19.83
N PHE A 300 -1.50 -4.10 -18.52
CA PHE A 300 -1.84 -5.41 -17.94
C PHE A 300 -3.18 -5.93 -18.51
N LEU A 301 -4.20 -5.10 -18.55
CA LEU A 301 -5.53 -5.47 -19.07
C LEU A 301 -5.49 -5.74 -20.58
N SER A 302 -4.75 -4.94 -21.34
CA SER A 302 -4.55 -5.13 -22.78
C SER A 302 -3.83 -6.44 -23.09
N ASP A 303 -2.71 -6.72 -22.41
CA ASP A 303 -1.96 -7.96 -22.58
C ASP A 303 -2.82 -9.19 -22.22
N LEU A 304 -3.60 -9.10 -21.15
CA LEU A 304 -4.52 -10.16 -20.73
C LEU A 304 -5.61 -10.39 -21.80
N THR A 305 -6.21 -9.31 -22.29
CA THR A 305 -7.23 -9.35 -23.35
C THR A 305 -6.69 -10.00 -24.62
N ALA A 306 -5.53 -9.55 -25.09
CA ALA A 306 -4.90 -10.08 -26.29
C ALA A 306 -4.58 -11.60 -26.15
N THR A 307 -4.05 -11.98 -24.98
CA THR A 307 -3.65 -13.36 -24.70
C THR A 307 -4.85 -14.31 -24.67
N VAL A 308 -5.92 -13.93 -23.96
CA VAL A 308 -7.14 -14.76 -23.85
C VAL A 308 -7.86 -14.84 -25.19
N SER A 309 -7.94 -13.73 -25.94
CA SER A 309 -8.58 -13.70 -27.28
C SER A 309 -7.83 -14.59 -28.29
N ALA A 310 -6.51 -14.58 -28.28
CA ALA A 310 -5.70 -15.43 -29.16
C ALA A 310 -5.95 -16.92 -28.86
N GLY A 311 -6.00 -17.30 -27.58
CA GLY A 311 -6.26 -18.68 -27.18
C GLY A 311 -7.68 -19.16 -27.52
N GLN A 312 -8.69 -18.30 -27.42
CA GLN A 312 -10.06 -18.61 -27.81
C GLN A 312 -10.18 -18.82 -29.34
N LYS A 313 -9.48 -18.00 -30.14
CA LYS A 313 -9.45 -18.18 -31.60
C LYS A 313 -8.79 -19.51 -31.97
N ALA A 314 -7.67 -19.84 -31.38
CA ALA A 314 -6.98 -21.12 -31.60
C ALA A 314 -7.86 -22.33 -31.23
N ALA A 315 -8.58 -22.27 -30.12
CA ALA A 315 -9.48 -23.32 -29.68
C ALA A 315 -10.73 -23.50 -30.57
N ARG A 316 -11.13 -22.46 -31.33
CA ARG A 316 -12.24 -22.55 -32.30
C ARG A 316 -11.81 -23.06 -33.68
N SER A 317 -10.51 -22.99 -33.95
CA SER A 317 -9.91 -23.42 -35.25
C SER A 317 -9.33 -24.84 -35.19
N ALA A 318 -9.27 -25.46 -34.01
CA ALA A 318 -8.88 -26.86 -33.78
C ALA A 318 -10.10 -27.75 -33.56
#